data_826dd08189a4b3b1a662c776617d4b64
#
_entry.id   826dd08189a4b3b1a662c776617d4b64
#
_cell.length_a   1.000
_cell.length_b   1.000
_cell.length_c   1.000
_cell.angle_alpha   90.00
_cell.angle_beta   90.00
_cell.angle_gamma   90.00
#
_symmetry.space_group_name_H-M   'P 1'
#
loop_
_entity.id
_entity.type
_entity.pdbx_description
1 polymer ?
#
loop_
_entity_poly.entity_id
_entity_poly.type
_entity_poly.pdbx_seq_one_letter_code
_entity_poly.pdbx_strand_id
1 'polypeptide(L)'
;LHDALPIYSDIKIDTYRASGAGGQHVNKTESAIRLTHIPTGLVVTCQDESSQHKNKASAMKVLRSRLFALEQEKLNKDRDEMRKSLVSTGDRSAKIRTYNFPQGRITDHRINYTTHKLQVTLEGDLDHLIEQLKLAEDSAKIE
;
A
#
# COMPACT_ATOMS: atom_id res chain seq x y z
N LEU A 1 4.96 -3.91 -9.05
CA LEU A 1 3.65 -3.91 -9.76
C LEU A 1 3.45 -5.15 -10.65
N HIS A 2 4.50 -5.87 -11.05
CA HIS A 2 4.37 -7.13 -11.78
C HIS A 2 3.85 -8.28 -10.91
N ASP A 3 4.10 -8.26 -9.60
CA ASP A 3 3.71 -9.31 -8.65
C ASP A 3 2.20 -9.31 -8.31
N ALA A 4 1.47 -8.29 -8.71
CA ALA A 4 0.02 -8.19 -8.51
C ALA A 4 -0.80 -8.92 -9.59
N LEU A 5 -0.17 -9.52 -10.60
CA LEU A 5 -0.89 -10.30 -11.61
C LEU A 5 -1.12 -11.73 -11.08
N PRO A 6 -2.38 -12.17 -10.95
CA PRO A 6 -2.66 -13.51 -10.48
C PRO A 6 -2.08 -14.56 -11.44
N ILE A 7 -1.36 -15.51 -10.88
CA ILE A 7 -0.87 -16.68 -11.63
C ILE A 7 -2.10 -17.58 -11.86
N TYR A 8 -2.23 -18.16 -13.03
CA TYR A 8 -3.39 -19.02 -13.38
C TYR A 8 -3.57 -20.20 -12.43
N SER A 9 -2.51 -20.73 -11.83
CA SER A 9 -2.55 -21.80 -10.82
C SER A 9 -3.28 -21.40 -9.54
N ASP A 10 -3.31 -20.11 -9.23
CA ASP A 10 -3.89 -19.58 -8.00
C ASP A 10 -5.37 -19.22 -8.15
N ILE A 11 -5.92 -19.45 -9.34
CA ILE A 11 -7.31 -19.14 -9.66
C ILE A 11 -8.10 -20.41 -9.85
N LYS A 12 -9.07 -20.65 -8.96
CA LYS A 12 -10.10 -21.67 -9.15
C LYS A 12 -11.19 -21.12 -10.06
N ILE A 13 -11.52 -21.85 -11.11
CA ILE A 13 -12.54 -21.47 -12.11
C ILE A 13 -13.70 -22.47 -11.97
N ASP A 14 -14.86 -21.98 -11.59
CA ASP A 14 -16.09 -22.75 -11.53
C ASP A 14 -17.08 -22.20 -12.57
N THR A 15 -17.74 -23.11 -13.31
CA THR A 15 -18.82 -22.77 -14.22
C THR A 15 -20.14 -23.13 -13.59
N TYR A 16 -21.17 -22.32 -13.80
CA TYR A 16 -22.50 -22.58 -13.30
C TYR A 16 -23.56 -22.01 -14.24
N ARG A 17 -24.82 -22.41 -14.03
CA ARG A 17 -25.97 -21.91 -14.79
C ARG A 17 -26.31 -20.50 -14.32
N ALA A 18 -26.44 -19.58 -15.25
CA ALA A 18 -26.91 -18.23 -14.92
C ALA A 18 -28.35 -18.31 -14.37
N SER A 19 -28.60 -17.60 -13.27
CA SER A 19 -29.94 -17.45 -12.70
C SER A 19 -30.53 -16.11 -13.16
N GLY A 20 -31.69 -16.12 -13.84
CA GLY A 20 -32.37 -14.91 -14.28
C GLY A 20 -33.63 -15.22 -15.09
N ALA A 21 -34.46 -14.19 -15.31
CA ALA A 21 -35.61 -14.25 -16.20
C ALA A 21 -35.13 -14.36 -17.64
N GLY A 22 -34.94 -15.58 -18.12
CA GLY A 22 -34.47 -15.85 -19.50
C GLY A 22 -35.11 -17.12 -20.04
N GLY A 23 -35.25 -17.19 -21.35
CA GLY A 23 -35.83 -18.31 -22.06
C GLY A 23 -34.99 -19.60 -21.99
N GLN A 24 -35.32 -20.59 -22.82
CA GLN A 24 -34.76 -21.94 -22.83
C GLN A 24 -33.24 -22.01 -22.91
N HIS A 25 -32.56 -20.96 -23.43
CA HIS A 25 -31.10 -20.89 -23.56
C HIS A 25 -30.39 -20.62 -22.22
N VAL A 26 -30.95 -19.79 -21.33
CA VAL A 26 -30.40 -19.47 -20.01
C VAL A 26 -30.42 -20.69 -19.08
N ASN A 27 -31.43 -21.57 -19.24
CA ASN A 27 -31.61 -22.75 -18.39
C ASN A 27 -30.78 -23.97 -18.85
N LYS A 28 -30.22 -23.98 -20.07
CA LYS A 28 -29.47 -25.11 -20.62
C LYS A 28 -27.95 -24.94 -20.67
N THR A 29 -27.46 -23.72 -20.70
CA THR A 29 -26.02 -23.47 -20.86
C THR A 29 -25.39 -22.95 -19.59
N GLU A 30 -24.27 -23.55 -19.17
CA GLU A 30 -23.44 -23.11 -18.04
C GLU A 30 -22.49 -22.01 -18.52
N SER A 31 -23.03 -20.85 -18.85
CA SER A 31 -22.24 -19.71 -19.33
C SER A 31 -21.69 -18.82 -18.23
N ALA A 32 -22.25 -18.90 -17.02
CA ALA A 32 -21.79 -18.11 -15.88
C ALA A 32 -20.47 -18.64 -15.33
N ILE A 33 -19.58 -17.73 -14.94
CA ILE A 33 -18.24 -18.00 -14.42
C ILE A 33 -18.12 -17.45 -13.00
N ARG A 34 -17.51 -18.26 -12.12
CA ARG A 34 -17.01 -17.84 -10.81
C ARG A 34 -15.51 -18.06 -10.77
N LEU A 35 -14.76 -17.00 -10.50
CA LEU A 35 -13.34 -17.05 -10.25
C LEU A 35 -13.08 -16.86 -8.77
N THR A 36 -12.31 -17.75 -8.18
CA THR A 36 -11.86 -17.64 -6.79
C THR A 36 -10.34 -17.58 -6.77
N HIS A 37 -9.78 -16.49 -6.27
CA HIS A 37 -8.35 -16.37 -6.06
C HIS A 37 -7.99 -17.00 -4.73
N ILE A 38 -7.27 -18.13 -4.76
CA ILE A 38 -7.02 -18.98 -3.60
C ILE A 38 -6.27 -18.24 -2.49
N PRO A 39 -5.16 -17.49 -2.76
CA PRO A 39 -4.38 -16.85 -1.71
C PRO A 39 -5.13 -15.76 -0.94
N THR A 40 -6.00 -14.99 -1.63
CA THR A 40 -6.73 -13.88 -1.00
C THR A 40 -8.17 -14.20 -0.64
N GLY A 41 -8.70 -15.34 -1.12
CA GLY A 41 -10.11 -15.70 -0.97
C GLY A 41 -11.09 -14.82 -1.77
N LEU A 42 -10.59 -13.98 -2.67
CA LEU A 42 -11.39 -13.05 -3.47
C LEU A 42 -12.21 -13.81 -4.50
N VAL A 43 -13.51 -13.57 -4.52
CA VAL A 43 -14.46 -14.21 -5.46
C VAL A 43 -15.03 -13.17 -6.41
N VAL A 44 -15.03 -13.49 -7.69
CA VAL A 44 -15.65 -12.69 -8.76
C VAL A 44 -16.57 -13.59 -9.58
N THR A 45 -17.80 -13.15 -9.80
CA THR A 45 -18.78 -13.83 -10.65
C THR A 45 -19.12 -12.94 -11.85
N CYS A 46 -19.31 -13.56 -13.02
CA CYS A 46 -19.75 -12.88 -14.23
C CYS A 46 -20.73 -13.78 -14.99
N GLN A 47 -21.89 -13.22 -15.36
CA GLN A 47 -22.95 -13.92 -16.09
C GLN A 47 -23.63 -13.03 -17.14
N ASP A 48 -22.97 -11.93 -17.53
CA ASP A 48 -23.59 -10.88 -18.35
C ASP A 48 -23.74 -11.27 -19.82
N GLU A 49 -22.86 -12.17 -20.28
CA GLU A 49 -22.81 -12.60 -21.67
C GLU A 49 -23.26 -14.07 -21.82
N SER A 50 -23.79 -14.41 -22.99
CA SER A 50 -24.14 -15.79 -23.35
C SER A 50 -22.91 -16.69 -23.59
N SER A 51 -21.75 -16.11 -23.77
CA SER A 51 -20.49 -16.80 -24.04
C SER A 51 -19.66 -16.95 -22.76
N GLN A 52 -19.37 -18.21 -22.39
CA GLN A 52 -18.49 -18.56 -21.27
C GLN A 52 -17.11 -17.90 -21.39
N HIS A 53 -16.52 -17.87 -22.61
CA HIS A 53 -15.22 -17.25 -22.84
C HIS A 53 -15.22 -15.73 -22.57
N LYS A 54 -16.30 -15.05 -22.98
CA LYS A 54 -16.44 -13.61 -22.73
C LYS A 54 -16.61 -13.33 -21.24
N ASN A 55 -17.46 -14.11 -20.56
CA ASN A 55 -17.65 -14.02 -19.11
C ASN A 55 -16.34 -14.29 -18.34
N LYS A 56 -15.56 -15.28 -18.76
CA LYS A 56 -14.23 -15.56 -18.18
C LYS A 56 -13.27 -14.37 -18.36
N ALA A 57 -13.22 -13.79 -19.56
CA ALA A 57 -12.37 -12.64 -19.82
C ALA A 57 -12.77 -11.41 -18.98
N SER A 58 -14.07 -11.14 -18.88
CA SER A 58 -14.62 -10.07 -18.05
C SER A 58 -14.36 -10.30 -16.56
N ALA A 59 -14.63 -11.49 -16.06
CA ALA A 59 -14.35 -11.86 -14.67
C ALA A 59 -12.87 -11.75 -14.33
N MET A 60 -11.98 -12.15 -15.24
CA MET A 60 -10.53 -12.02 -15.04
C MET A 60 -10.08 -10.55 -14.98
N LYS A 61 -10.66 -9.69 -15.82
CA LYS A 61 -10.39 -8.25 -15.79
C LYS A 61 -10.81 -7.63 -14.45
N VAL A 62 -12.00 -7.99 -13.95
CA VAL A 62 -12.51 -7.53 -12.65
C VAL A 62 -11.65 -8.06 -11.51
N LEU A 63 -11.24 -9.34 -11.56
CA LEU A 63 -10.37 -9.94 -10.54
C LEU A 63 -9.02 -9.20 -10.44
N ARG A 64 -8.39 -8.94 -11.57
CA ARG A 64 -7.12 -8.17 -11.62
C ARG A 64 -7.27 -6.77 -11.02
N SER A 65 -8.35 -6.07 -11.36
CA SER A 65 -8.62 -4.73 -10.81
C SER A 65 -8.80 -4.76 -9.30
N ARG A 66 -9.51 -5.76 -8.76
CA ARG A 66 -9.71 -5.91 -7.31
C ARG A 66 -8.43 -6.29 -6.58
N LEU A 67 -7.62 -7.19 -7.13
CA LEU A 67 -6.32 -7.55 -6.56
C LEU A 67 -5.36 -6.35 -6.53
N PHE A 68 -5.33 -5.59 -7.62
CA PHE A 68 -4.54 -4.36 -7.68
C PHE A 68 -4.99 -3.34 -6.61
N ALA A 69 -6.31 -3.16 -6.44
CA ALA A 69 -6.85 -2.26 -5.42
C ALA A 69 -6.48 -2.71 -4.00
N LEU A 70 -6.52 -4.02 -3.72
CA LEU A 70 -6.10 -4.57 -2.42
C LEU A 70 -4.62 -4.30 -2.14
N GLU A 71 -3.76 -4.52 -3.13
CA GLU A 71 -2.32 -4.28 -2.98
C GLU A 71 -2.01 -2.79 -2.77
N GLN A 72 -2.68 -1.94 -3.53
CA GLN A 72 -2.59 -0.49 -3.36
C GLN A 72 -3.04 -0.04 -1.96
N GLU A 73 -4.12 -0.64 -1.45
CA GLU A 73 -4.62 -0.35 -0.10
C GLU A 73 -3.62 -0.78 0.99
N LYS A 74 -2.98 -1.94 0.86
CA LYS A 74 -1.91 -2.38 1.77
C LYS A 74 -0.75 -1.38 1.77
N LEU A 75 -0.23 -1.05 0.59
CA LEU A 75 0.87 -0.09 0.46
C LEU A 75 0.52 1.29 1.04
N ASN A 76 -0.72 1.73 0.88
CA ASN A 76 -1.16 3.00 1.46
C ASN A 76 -1.27 2.91 2.98
N LYS A 77 -1.79 1.80 3.53
CA LYS A 77 -1.84 1.58 4.98
C LYS A 77 -0.45 1.58 5.60
N ASP A 78 0.50 0.86 5.01
CA ASP A 78 1.89 0.80 5.48
C ASP A 78 2.53 2.21 5.48
N ARG A 79 2.30 2.98 4.41
CA ARG A 79 2.75 4.38 4.32
C ARG A 79 2.10 5.28 5.36
N ASP A 80 0.79 5.11 5.58
CA ASP A 80 0.05 5.92 6.56
C ASP A 80 0.45 5.57 7.99
N GLU A 81 0.71 4.31 8.30
CA GLU A 81 1.25 3.87 9.60
C GLU A 81 2.65 4.44 9.82
N MET A 82 3.54 4.33 8.84
CA MET A 82 4.86 4.94 8.90
C MET A 82 4.76 6.46 9.06
N ARG A 83 3.87 7.13 8.32
CA ARG A 83 3.65 8.57 8.45
C ARG A 83 3.10 8.93 9.84
N LYS A 84 2.15 8.16 10.39
CA LYS A 84 1.63 8.36 11.74
C LYS A 84 2.71 8.20 12.82
N SER A 85 3.62 7.24 12.67
CA SER A 85 4.73 7.06 13.60
C SER A 85 5.73 8.23 13.56
N LEU A 86 5.90 8.83 12.38
CA LEU A 86 6.81 9.98 12.17
C LEU A 86 6.16 11.33 12.52
N VAL A 87 4.84 11.45 12.32
CA VAL A 87 4.09 12.65 12.69
C VAL A 87 3.62 12.49 14.13
N SER A 88 4.41 13.01 15.04
CA SER A 88 3.99 13.22 16.43
C SER A 88 2.69 14.04 16.47
N THR A 89 1.81 13.67 17.36
CA THR A 89 0.54 14.36 17.62
C THR A 89 0.79 15.83 17.88
N GLY A 90 0.73 16.72 16.94
CA GLY A 90 0.87 18.18 17.01
C GLY A 90 0.97 18.86 18.40
N ASP A 91 1.23 18.08 19.42
CA ASP A 91 1.39 18.47 20.81
C ASP A 91 2.70 19.25 20.96
N ARG A 92 2.65 20.42 21.56
CA ARG A 92 3.80 21.30 21.79
C ARG A 92 4.92 20.64 22.60
N SER A 93 4.66 19.50 23.23
CA SER A 93 5.63 18.66 23.94
C SER A 93 6.58 17.88 23.01
N ALA A 94 6.15 17.61 21.77
CA ALA A 94 6.96 16.90 20.79
C ALA A 94 7.90 17.84 20.04
N LYS A 95 8.85 18.44 20.75
CA LYS A 95 9.91 19.23 20.13
C LYS A 95 10.84 18.33 19.33
N ILE A 96 10.82 18.46 18.02
CA ILE A 96 11.77 17.74 17.15
C ILE A 96 13.13 18.41 17.21
N ARG A 97 13.17 19.74 17.03
CA ARG A 97 14.42 20.54 17.06
C ARG A 97 14.22 21.86 17.79
N THR A 98 15.28 22.31 18.44
CA THR A 98 15.36 23.65 19.01
C THR A 98 16.48 24.43 18.34
N TYR A 99 16.15 25.62 17.85
CA TYR A 99 17.08 26.57 17.27
C TYR A 99 17.33 27.71 18.28
N ASN A 100 18.51 27.77 18.83
CA ASN A 100 18.90 28.80 19.80
C ASN A 100 19.83 29.82 19.12
N PHE A 101 19.26 30.93 18.67
CA PHE A 101 19.97 31.98 17.94
C PHE A 101 21.05 32.66 18.79
N PRO A 102 20.81 33.03 20.06
CA PRO A 102 21.82 33.68 20.88
C PRO A 102 23.10 32.83 21.07
N GLN A 103 22.96 31.51 21.10
CA GLN A 103 24.06 30.57 21.28
C GLN A 103 24.58 29.97 19.97
N GLY A 104 23.94 30.28 18.84
CA GLY A 104 24.27 29.66 17.54
C GLY A 104 24.12 28.15 17.51
N ARG A 105 23.20 27.59 18.33
CA ARG A 105 23.07 26.17 18.60
C ARG A 105 21.78 25.58 18.04
N ILE A 106 21.89 24.38 17.47
CA ILE A 106 20.77 23.54 17.09
C ILE A 106 20.82 22.27 17.92
N THR A 107 19.70 21.87 18.49
CA THR A 107 19.54 20.59 19.19
C THR A 107 18.43 19.78 18.53
N ASP A 108 18.73 18.58 18.04
CA ASP A 108 17.73 17.59 17.61
C ASP A 108 17.41 16.67 18.79
N HIS A 109 16.17 16.75 19.29
CA HIS A 109 15.73 16.03 20.48
C HIS A 109 15.44 14.54 20.23
N ARG A 110 15.31 14.12 18.99
CA ARG A 110 15.07 12.71 18.64
C ARG A 110 16.31 11.85 18.90
N ILE A 111 17.49 12.40 18.65
CA ILE A 111 18.78 11.71 18.75
C ILE A 111 19.70 12.37 19.79
N ASN A 112 19.19 13.34 20.54
CA ASN A 112 19.96 14.14 21.53
C ASN A 112 21.25 14.76 20.95
N TYR A 113 21.23 15.07 19.67
CA TYR A 113 22.38 15.67 18.99
C TYR A 113 22.35 17.19 19.05
N THR A 114 23.49 17.79 19.38
CA THR A 114 23.64 19.24 19.46
C THR A 114 24.81 19.71 18.62
N THR A 115 24.61 20.76 17.80
CA THR A 115 25.66 21.41 17.01
C THR A 115 25.60 22.93 17.16
N HIS A 116 26.76 23.58 17.10
CA HIS A 116 26.90 25.05 17.15
C HIS A 116 27.02 25.68 15.75
N LYS A 117 26.60 24.96 14.70
CA LYS A 117 26.64 25.40 13.30
C LYS A 117 25.30 25.96 12.82
N LEU A 118 24.60 26.76 13.64
CA LEU A 118 23.28 27.27 13.32
C LEU A 118 23.25 28.04 12.00
N GLN A 119 24.16 28.99 11.82
CA GLN A 119 24.17 29.85 10.64
C GLN A 119 24.40 29.07 9.35
N VAL A 120 25.41 28.21 9.34
CA VAL A 120 25.75 27.35 8.20
C VAL A 120 24.64 26.40 7.83
N THR A 121 23.95 25.85 8.84
CA THR A 121 22.80 24.98 8.63
C THR A 121 21.60 25.72 8.01
N LEU A 122 21.36 26.98 8.41
CA LEU A 122 20.31 27.81 7.82
C LEU A 122 20.64 28.24 6.38
N GLU A 123 21.93 28.33 6.03
CA GLU A 123 22.39 28.58 4.68
C GLU A 123 22.33 27.36 3.75
N GLY A 124 21.98 26.17 4.30
CA GLY A 124 21.67 24.97 3.53
C GLY A 124 22.65 23.80 3.71
N ASP A 125 23.72 23.96 4.52
CA ASP A 125 24.61 22.85 4.86
C ASP A 125 23.93 21.94 5.92
N LEU A 126 23.24 20.93 5.45
CA LEU A 126 22.50 19.96 6.26
C LEU A 126 23.23 18.62 6.42
N ASP A 127 24.34 18.41 5.76
CA ASP A 127 25.01 17.11 5.64
C ASP A 127 25.33 16.50 7.02
N HIS A 128 25.87 17.31 7.92
CA HIS A 128 26.21 16.87 9.27
C HIS A 128 24.99 16.45 10.11
N LEU A 129 23.81 17.05 9.91
CA LEU A 129 22.56 16.64 10.57
C LEU A 129 22.02 15.35 9.98
N ILE A 130 22.09 15.21 8.65
CA ILE A 130 21.61 14.03 7.92
C ILE A 130 22.48 12.82 8.28
N GLU A 131 23.79 12.96 8.36
CA GLU A 131 24.69 11.88 8.79
C GLU A 131 24.37 11.36 10.19
N GLN A 132 24.17 12.26 11.16
CA GLN A 132 23.82 11.87 12.52
C GLN A 132 22.46 11.19 12.62
N LEU A 133 21.48 11.62 11.83
CA LEU A 133 20.17 10.96 11.76
C LEU A 133 20.27 9.56 11.15
N LYS A 134 21.06 9.37 10.09
CA LYS A 134 21.31 8.06 9.48
C LYS A 134 22.01 7.11 10.45
N LEU A 135 23.06 7.58 11.15
CA LEU A 135 23.75 6.77 12.16
C LEU A 135 22.80 6.31 13.28
N ALA A 136 21.93 7.20 13.76
CA ALA A 136 20.95 6.86 14.77
C ALA A 136 19.91 5.86 14.27
N GLU A 137 19.45 5.99 13.02
CA GLU A 137 18.53 5.05 12.39
C GLU A 137 19.15 3.67 12.21
N ASP A 138 20.40 3.62 11.75
CA ASP A 138 21.12 2.36 11.55
C ASP A 138 21.42 1.65 12.89
N SER A 139 21.71 2.41 13.95
CA SER A 139 21.87 1.86 15.30
C SER A 139 20.58 1.24 15.83
N ALA A 140 19.43 1.89 15.60
CA ALA A 140 18.12 1.39 16.01
C ALA A 140 17.65 0.14 15.24
N LYS A 141 18.23 -0.15 14.06
CA LYS A 141 17.94 -1.37 13.29
C LYS A 141 18.75 -2.60 13.75
N ILE A 142 19.79 -2.38 14.55
CA ILE A 142 20.69 -3.44 15.03
C ILE A 142 20.24 -3.99 16.41
N GLU A 143 19.42 -3.22 17.13
CA GLU A 143 18.75 -3.68 18.36
C GLU A 143 17.44 -4.44 18.07
#